data_b51d813a349025ca24e5ebf6691f1af8
#
_entry.id   b51d813a349025ca24e5ebf6691f1af8
#
_cell.length_a   1.000
_cell.length_b   1.000
_cell.length_c   1.000
_cell.angle_alpha   90.00
_cell.angle_beta   90.00
_cell.angle_gamma   90.00
#
_symmetry.space_group_name_H-M   'P 1'
#
loop_
_entity.id
_entity.type
_entity.pdbx_description
1 polymer ?
#
loop_
_entity_poly.entity_id
_entity_poly.type
_entity_poly.pdbx_seq_one_letter_code
_entity_poly.pdbx_strand_id
1 'polypeptide(L)'
;EWSPLTDKWELYNIDNDWSQANDLAASNPQKLEEMKALFIVESTKNRNLPIGGGLWSTAMFHPEDAPASALTEWTFDFPITRMPESAAPKLGKNSSLVAMEVHVTETASGALYALGGFSGGITTYMKDGFLNYEFNLFEVQRTKIKSKARLPLGKVKVEVESKLAGPIGGPMDITLRANGEVVGQGRVPAAMSLHFTSNATFDIGTDLDSPVSLDYYDQAPFAFNGGIGTTKITYLKK
;
A
#
# COMPACT_ATOMS: atom_id res chain seq x y z
N GLU A 1 6.06 -16.73 21.00
CA GLU A 1 6.82 -16.70 19.72
C GLU A 1 7.19 -18.12 19.30
N TRP A 2 7.03 -18.44 18.01
CA TRP A 2 7.48 -19.72 17.47
C TRP A 2 9.00 -19.87 17.60
N SER A 3 9.44 -21.04 18.05
CA SER A 3 10.86 -21.36 18.19
C SER A 3 11.13 -22.78 17.69
N PRO A 4 12.04 -22.97 16.73
CA PRO A 4 12.38 -24.30 16.23
C PRO A 4 13.00 -25.21 17.29
N LEU A 5 13.45 -24.64 18.42
CA LEU A 5 14.08 -25.38 19.52
C LEU A 5 13.08 -25.85 20.56
N THR A 6 11.95 -25.17 20.72
CA THR A 6 11.00 -25.41 21.82
C THR A 6 9.62 -25.82 21.37
N ASP A 7 9.25 -25.47 20.11
CA ASP A 7 7.93 -25.79 19.61
C ASP A 7 7.80 -27.24 19.16
N LYS A 8 6.59 -27.77 19.27
CA LYS A 8 6.27 -29.11 18.82
C LYS A 8 6.33 -29.18 17.30
N TRP A 9 7.18 -30.08 16.79
CA TRP A 9 7.22 -30.40 15.37
C TRP A 9 6.32 -31.60 15.07
N GLU A 10 5.63 -31.56 13.96
CA GLU A 10 4.79 -32.61 13.44
C GLU A 10 5.36 -33.11 12.11
N LEU A 11 5.10 -34.37 11.79
CA LEU A 11 5.58 -35.01 10.57
C LEU A 11 4.41 -35.68 9.83
N TYR A 12 4.27 -35.40 8.54
CA TYR A 12 3.19 -35.93 7.73
C TYR A 12 3.71 -36.53 6.42
N ASN A 13 3.10 -37.63 5.97
CA ASN A 13 3.28 -38.15 4.62
C ASN A 13 2.16 -37.64 3.74
N ILE A 14 2.38 -36.53 3.06
CA ILE A 14 1.36 -35.85 2.24
C ILE A 14 0.89 -36.63 1.04
N ASP A 15 1.66 -37.62 0.54
CA ASP A 15 1.23 -38.49 -0.55
C ASP A 15 0.09 -39.43 -0.13
N ASN A 16 0.05 -39.81 1.15
CA ASN A 16 -0.98 -40.73 1.69
C ASN A 16 -1.96 -40.02 2.65
N ASP A 17 -1.59 -38.86 3.16
CA ASP A 17 -2.34 -38.08 4.14
C ASP A 17 -2.25 -36.58 3.83
N TRP A 18 -2.86 -36.18 2.69
CA TRP A 18 -2.84 -34.80 2.23
C TRP A 18 -3.52 -33.82 3.20
N SER A 19 -4.43 -34.32 4.05
CA SER A 19 -5.15 -33.53 5.06
C SER A 19 -4.36 -33.36 6.36
N GLN A 20 -3.18 -34.01 6.48
CA GLN A 20 -2.34 -33.96 7.67
C GLN A 20 -3.09 -34.40 8.96
N ALA A 21 -3.90 -35.43 8.83
CA ALA A 21 -4.71 -35.95 9.92
C ALA A 21 -3.92 -36.85 10.91
N ASN A 22 -2.79 -37.45 10.45
CA ASN A 22 -2.05 -38.45 11.19
C ASN A 22 -0.58 -37.98 11.38
N ASP A 23 -0.28 -37.43 12.54
CA ASP A 23 1.09 -37.02 12.90
C ASP A 23 1.99 -38.26 13.10
N LEU A 24 3.00 -38.38 12.27
CA LEU A 24 3.97 -39.48 12.26
C LEU A 24 5.25 -39.17 13.07
N ALA A 25 5.35 -38.02 13.73
CA ALA A 25 6.57 -37.58 14.43
C ALA A 25 7.03 -38.60 15.47
N ALA A 26 6.11 -39.13 16.28
CA ALA A 26 6.42 -40.08 17.32
C ALA A 26 6.82 -41.45 16.77
N SER A 27 6.27 -41.89 15.64
CA SER A 27 6.55 -43.20 15.01
C SER A 27 7.77 -43.17 14.08
N ASN A 28 8.22 -41.97 13.67
CA ASN A 28 9.35 -41.78 12.75
C ASN A 28 10.31 -40.68 13.24
N PRO A 29 10.89 -40.81 14.44
CA PRO A 29 11.70 -39.75 15.03
C PRO A 29 12.96 -39.43 14.23
N GLN A 30 13.59 -40.45 13.62
CA GLN A 30 14.76 -40.23 12.76
C GLN A 30 14.44 -39.40 11.54
N LYS A 31 13.28 -39.65 10.88
CA LYS A 31 12.85 -38.87 9.73
C LYS A 31 12.48 -37.44 10.13
N LEU A 32 11.90 -37.25 11.30
CA LEU A 32 11.61 -35.93 11.83
C LEU A 32 12.90 -35.10 11.99
N GLU A 33 13.97 -35.67 12.60
CA GLU A 33 15.21 -34.94 12.76
C GLU A 33 15.92 -34.65 11.43
N GLU A 34 15.84 -35.57 10.45
CA GLU A 34 16.32 -35.33 9.10
C GLU A 34 15.61 -34.12 8.46
N MET A 35 14.28 -34.06 8.57
CA MET A 35 13.48 -32.99 7.99
C MET A 35 13.69 -31.65 8.69
N LYS A 36 13.89 -31.64 10.02
CA LYS A 36 14.27 -30.43 10.76
C LYS A 36 15.62 -29.88 10.29
N ALA A 37 16.61 -30.74 10.11
CA ALA A 37 17.92 -30.34 9.61
C ALA A 37 17.80 -29.75 8.20
N LEU A 38 17.04 -30.39 7.31
CA LEU A 38 16.78 -29.91 5.97
C LEU A 38 16.06 -28.56 5.98
N PHE A 39 15.07 -28.38 6.86
CA PHE A 39 14.37 -27.11 7.03
C PHE A 39 15.33 -25.97 7.36
N ILE A 40 16.25 -26.16 8.29
CA ILE A 40 17.24 -25.13 8.66
C ILE A 40 18.16 -24.80 7.48
N VAL A 41 18.62 -25.81 6.74
CA VAL A 41 19.47 -25.64 5.54
C VAL A 41 18.75 -24.81 4.48
N GLU A 42 17.52 -25.19 4.12
CA GLU A 42 16.75 -24.50 3.09
C GLU A 42 16.33 -23.10 3.55
N SER A 43 15.96 -22.93 4.81
CA SER A 43 15.61 -21.60 5.37
C SER A 43 16.81 -20.64 5.36
N THR A 44 18.01 -21.13 5.66
CA THR A 44 19.25 -20.34 5.58
C THR A 44 19.55 -19.93 4.13
N LYS A 45 19.51 -20.89 3.22
CA LYS A 45 19.75 -20.70 1.78
C LYS A 45 18.78 -19.66 1.17
N ASN A 46 17.52 -19.73 1.56
CA ASN A 46 16.46 -18.83 1.08
C ASN A 46 16.29 -17.56 1.93
N ARG A 47 17.17 -17.32 2.90
CA ARG A 47 17.16 -16.14 3.78
C ARG A 47 15.82 -15.96 4.55
N ASN A 48 15.23 -17.07 4.97
CA ASN A 48 13.99 -17.07 5.75
C ASN A 48 14.22 -17.00 7.27
N LEU A 49 15.48 -16.95 7.70
CA LEU A 49 15.82 -16.82 9.12
C LEU A 49 16.16 -15.36 9.49
N PRO A 50 15.81 -14.92 10.71
CA PRO A 50 15.08 -15.66 11.74
C PRO A 50 13.59 -15.83 11.37
N ILE A 51 13.04 -17.03 11.64
CA ILE A 51 11.61 -17.26 11.55
C ILE A 51 10.99 -16.81 12.87
N GLY A 52 10.14 -15.87 12.80
CA GLY A 52 9.48 -15.28 13.97
C GLY A 52 8.05 -14.88 13.69
N GLY A 53 7.34 -14.44 14.69
CA GLY A 53 5.93 -14.09 14.67
C GLY A 53 5.51 -13.00 13.69
N GLY A 54 6.40 -12.59 12.84
CA GLY A 54 6.14 -11.71 11.72
C GLY A 54 5.66 -10.31 12.10
N LEU A 55 5.45 -9.56 11.07
CA LEU A 55 5.07 -8.15 11.13
C LEU A 55 3.78 -7.89 11.92
N TRP A 56 2.85 -8.84 11.92
CA TRP A 56 1.56 -8.67 12.61
C TRP A 56 1.67 -8.72 14.12
N SER A 57 2.45 -9.63 14.68
CA SER A 57 2.66 -9.68 16.13
C SER A 57 3.41 -8.43 16.60
N THR A 58 4.43 -7.99 15.89
CA THR A 58 5.15 -6.76 16.19
C THR A 58 4.22 -5.54 16.08
N ALA A 59 3.44 -5.43 15.01
CA ALA A 59 2.53 -4.30 14.82
C ALA A 59 1.38 -4.25 15.85
N MET A 60 0.94 -5.42 16.36
CA MET A 60 -0.16 -5.49 17.35
C MET A 60 0.33 -5.30 18.79
N PHE A 61 1.47 -5.87 19.16
CA PHE A 61 1.95 -5.91 20.55
C PHE A 61 3.07 -4.92 20.83
N HIS A 62 3.78 -4.49 19.79
CA HIS A 62 4.87 -3.52 19.86
C HIS A 62 4.74 -2.46 18.75
N PRO A 63 3.65 -1.69 18.75
CA PRO A 63 3.43 -0.68 17.71
C PRO A 63 4.52 0.40 17.68
N GLU A 64 5.22 0.61 18.80
CA GLU A 64 6.38 1.51 18.93
C GLU A 64 7.59 1.06 18.12
N ASP A 65 7.75 -0.24 17.90
CA ASP A 65 8.85 -0.84 17.12
C ASP A 65 8.55 -0.91 15.63
N ALA A 66 7.32 -0.58 15.21
CA ALA A 66 6.98 -0.57 13.80
C ALA A 66 7.71 0.56 13.06
N PRO A 67 8.53 0.27 12.04
CA PRO A 67 9.38 1.27 11.38
C PRO A 67 8.66 2.51 10.88
N ALA A 68 7.40 2.36 10.46
CA ALA A 68 6.58 3.46 9.93
C ALA A 68 5.77 4.19 11.01
N SER A 69 5.74 3.74 12.27
CA SER A 69 4.89 4.33 13.31
C SER A 69 5.38 5.69 13.80
N ALA A 70 6.68 5.95 13.72
CA ALA A 70 7.31 7.19 14.15
C ALA A 70 7.37 8.26 13.06
N LEU A 71 7.26 7.89 11.78
CA LEU A 71 7.38 8.83 10.67
C LEU A 71 6.08 9.61 10.48
N THR A 72 6.23 10.93 10.35
CA THR A 72 5.12 11.84 10.00
C THR A 72 5.36 12.58 8.69
N GLU A 73 6.53 12.40 8.10
CA GLU A 73 6.94 13.01 6.84
C GLU A 73 7.79 12.05 6.02
N TRP A 74 7.57 12.05 4.71
CA TRP A 74 8.34 11.30 3.71
C TRP A 74 8.72 12.22 2.57
N THR A 75 9.91 12.06 2.04
CA THR A 75 10.36 12.72 0.82
C THR A 75 10.90 11.68 -0.15
N PHE A 76 10.40 11.71 -1.37
CA PHE A 76 10.82 10.85 -2.47
C PHE A 76 11.28 11.75 -3.61
N ASP A 77 12.56 11.69 -3.97
CA ASP A 77 13.14 12.53 -5.02
C ASP A 77 13.00 11.88 -6.42
N PHE A 78 12.46 10.69 -6.49
CA PHE A 78 12.20 9.92 -7.71
C PHE A 78 10.99 9.02 -7.54
N PRO A 79 10.38 8.53 -8.65
CA PRO A 79 9.34 7.52 -8.59
C PRO A 79 9.80 6.27 -7.85
N ILE A 80 8.93 5.71 -7.04
CA ILE A 80 9.17 4.46 -6.30
C ILE A 80 8.10 3.44 -6.63
N THR A 81 8.44 2.17 -6.48
CA THR A 81 7.51 1.07 -6.70
C THR A 81 7.65 0.02 -5.61
N ARG A 82 6.56 -0.70 -5.38
CA ARG A 82 6.51 -1.89 -4.51
C ARG A 82 6.85 -1.61 -3.04
N MET A 83 6.52 -0.41 -2.55
CA MET A 83 6.60 -0.15 -1.12
C MET A 83 5.42 -0.81 -0.42
N PRO A 84 5.63 -1.78 0.49
CA PRO A 84 4.53 -2.43 1.19
C PRO A 84 3.66 -1.43 1.96
N GLU A 85 2.34 -1.62 1.99
CA GLU A 85 1.43 -0.71 2.70
C GLU A 85 1.81 -0.54 4.18
N SER A 86 2.35 -1.58 4.80
CA SER A 86 2.83 -1.52 6.20
C SER A 86 3.95 -0.50 6.43
N ALA A 87 4.82 -0.29 5.44
CA ALA A 87 5.92 0.67 5.47
C ALA A 87 5.56 2.03 4.83
N ALA A 88 4.47 2.09 4.10
CA ALA A 88 4.03 3.28 3.38
C ALA A 88 3.36 4.33 4.29
N PRO A 89 3.29 5.59 3.83
CA PRO A 89 2.45 6.59 4.47
C PRO A 89 1.00 6.10 4.58
N LYS A 90 0.37 6.25 5.74
CA LYS A 90 -1.01 5.80 6.01
C LYS A 90 -2.03 6.73 5.35
N LEU A 91 -1.93 6.87 4.02
CA LEU A 91 -2.87 7.65 3.22
C LEU A 91 -4.27 7.03 3.30
N GLY A 92 -5.29 7.87 3.23
CA GLY A 92 -6.68 7.40 3.37
C GLY A 92 -7.11 7.05 4.80
N LYS A 93 -6.17 7.03 5.77
CA LYS A 93 -6.42 6.79 7.19
C LYS A 93 -6.14 8.02 8.04
N ASN A 94 -5.02 8.70 7.79
CA ASN A 94 -4.61 9.90 8.51
C ASN A 94 -4.86 11.16 7.68
N SER A 95 -5.08 12.28 8.36
CA SER A 95 -5.03 13.58 7.69
C SER A 95 -3.64 13.80 7.12
N SER A 96 -3.54 14.10 5.83
CA SER A 96 -2.27 14.19 5.12
C SER A 96 -2.28 15.21 4.00
N LEU A 97 -1.09 15.68 3.65
CA LEU A 97 -0.82 16.45 2.44
C LEU A 97 0.19 15.68 1.59
N VAL A 98 -0.19 15.34 0.38
CA VAL A 98 0.72 14.87 -0.67
C VAL A 98 1.00 16.04 -1.59
N ALA A 99 2.25 16.46 -1.72
CA ALA A 99 2.69 17.52 -2.60
C ALA A 99 3.72 16.97 -3.58
N MET A 100 3.46 17.13 -4.88
CA MET A 100 4.26 16.57 -5.97
C MET A 100 4.63 17.64 -6.99
N GLU A 101 5.86 17.60 -7.48
CA GLU A 101 6.27 18.32 -8.68
C GLU A 101 5.99 17.44 -9.91
N VAL A 102 5.14 17.92 -10.80
CA VAL A 102 4.70 17.16 -11.99
C VAL A 102 4.99 17.96 -13.24
N HIS A 103 5.54 17.34 -14.27
CA HIS A 103 5.65 17.96 -15.60
C HIS A 103 4.53 17.46 -16.49
N VAL A 104 3.56 18.34 -16.76
CA VAL A 104 2.35 18.07 -17.53
C VAL A 104 2.59 18.39 -19.01
N THR A 105 2.43 17.40 -19.88
CA THR A 105 2.45 17.56 -21.35
C THR A 105 1.02 17.53 -21.88
N GLU A 106 0.80 17.82 -23.15
CA GLU A 106 -0.52 17.74 -23.80
C GLU A 106 -1.15 16.35 -23.71
N THR A 107 -0.31 15.32 -23.71
CA THR A 107 -0.70 13.90 -23.63
C THR A 107 -0.49 13.29 -22.25
N ALA A 108 -0.22 14.11 -21.21
CA ALA A 108 0.05 13.63 -19.86
C ALA A 108 -1.11 12.77 -19.35
N SER A 109 -0.78 11.53 -19.04
CA SER A 109 -1.71 10.51 -18.56
C SER A 109 -0.95 9.51 -17.70
N GLY A 110 -1.61 8.89 -16.72
CA GLY A 110 -1.04 7.89 -15.85
C GLY A 110 -1.22 8.20 -14.37
N ALA A 111 -0.93 7.21 -13.53
CA ALA A 111 -0.99 7.34 -12.09
C ALA A 111 0.17 8.19 -11.57
N LEU A 112 -0.13 9.22 -10.79
CA LEU A 112 0.85 10.01 -10.07
C LEU A 112 1.30 9.28 -8.80
N TYR A 113 0.36 8.69 -8.08
CA TYR A 113 0.61 7.71 -7.03
C TYR A 113 -0.59 6.81 -6.81
N ALA A 114 -0.35 5.62 -6.30
CA ALA A 114 -1.38 4.67 -5.88
C ALA A 114 -0.96 3.98 -4.59
N LEU A 115 -1.93 3.64 -3.75
CA LEU A 115 -1.78 2.80 -2.57
C LEU A 115 -2.93 1.79 -2.56
N GLY A 116 -2.61 0.51 -2.53
CA GLY A 116 -3.61 -0.54 -2.60
C GLY A 116 -3.88 -1.01 -4.03
N GLY A 117 -5.07 -1.50 -4.29
CA GLY A 117 -5.42 -2.06 -5.58
C GLY A 117 -6.94 -2.14 -5.83
N PHE A 118 -7.34 -3.07 -6.69
CA PHE A 118 -8.74 -3.21 -7.10
C PHE A 118 -9.70 -3.47 -5.92
N SER A 119 -9.29 -4.31 -4.98
CA SER A 119 -10.09 -4.67 -3.81
C SER A 119 -10.17 -3.57 -2.75
N GLY A 120 -9.33 -2.55 -2.83
CA GLY A 120 -9.33 -1.40 -1.93
C GLY A 120 -8.07 -0.58 -2.09
N GLY A 121 -8.20 0.74 -2.15
CA GLY A 121 -7.05 1.61 -2.31
C GLY A 121 -7.40 3.07 -2.59
N ILE A 122 -6.37 3.86 -2.77
CA ILE A 122 -6.47 5.24 -3.24
C ILE A 122 -5.51 5.46 -4.41
N THR A 123 -5.91 6.32 -5.32
CA THR A 123 -5.05 6.72 -6.43
C THR A 123 -5.27 8.18 -6.79
N THR A 124 -4.20 8.82 -7.24
CA THR A 124 -4.26 10.13 -7.90
C THR A 124 -3.63 9.99 -9.27
N TYR A 125 -4.33 10.38 -10.30
CA TYR A 125 -3.90 10.14 -11.68
C TYR A 125 -4.31 11.28 -12.61
N MET A 126 -3.59 11.38 -13.72
CA MET A 126 -3.94 12.24 -14.86
C MET A 126 -4.65 11.42 -15.94
N LYS A 127 -5.76 11.93 -16.45
CA LYS A 127 -6.45 11.37 -17.62
C LYS A 127 -7.12 12.50 -18.40
N ASP A 128 -6.91 12.52 -19.72
CA ASP A 128 -7.47 13.55 -20.62
C ASP A 128 -7.13 14.99 -20.19
N GLY A 129 -5.97 15.20 -19.54
CA GLY A 129 -5.50 16.46 -19.00
C GLY A 129 -6.12 16.87 -17.67
N PHE A 130 -7.01 16.06 -17.10
CA PHE A 130 -7.63 16.32 -15.80
C PHE A 130 -6.90 15.57 -14.69
N LEU A 131 -6.81 16.21 -13.52
CA LEU A 131 -6.37 15.57 -12.29
C LEU A 131 -7.57 14.85 -11.65
N ASN A 132 -7.38 13.60 -11.32
CA ASN A 132 -8.38 12.76 -10.69
C ASN A 132 -7.82 12.17 -9.39
N TYR A 133 -8.69 12.04 -8.41
CA TYR A 133 -8.47 11.30 -7.17
C TYR A 133 -9.57 10.26 -7.02
N GLU A 134 -9.22 9.05 -6.64
CA GLU A 134 -10.20 8.02 -6.33
C GLU A 134 -9.87 7.36 -5.00
N PHE A 135 -10.89 7.19 -4.17
CA PHE A 135 -10.87 6.41 -2.94
C PHE A 135 -11.80 5.21 -3.12
N ASN A 136 -11.22 4.03 -3.13
CA ASN A 136 -11.93 2.76 -3.23
C ASN A 136 -11.96 2.10 -1.86
N LEU A 137 -13.09 2.13 -1.17
CA LEU A 137 -13.30 1.44 0.10
C LEU A 137 -13.85 0.04 -0.17
N PHE A 138 -12.94 -0.93 -0.38
CA PHE A 138 -13.26 -2.36 -0.53
C PHE A 138 -14.36 -2.66 -1.58
N GLU A 139 -14.37 -1.91 -2.70
CA GLU A 139 -15.40 -2.00 -3.76
C GLU A 139 -16.84 -1.69 -3.29
N VAL A 140 -17.05 -1.59 -1.98
CA VAL A 140 -18.34 -1.22 -1.39
C VAL A 140 -18.69 0.24 -1.71
N GLN A 141 -17.67 1.11 -1.71
CA GLN A 141 -17.83 2.53 -1.98
C GLN A 141 -16.63 3.07 -2.74
N ARG A 142 -16.90 3.71 -3.87
CA ARG A 142 -15.90 4.44 -4.66
C ARG A 142 -16.25 5.92 -4.66
N THR A 143 -15.31 6.76 -4.26
CA THR A 143 -15.44 8.23 -4.31
C THR A 143 -14.43 8.77 -5.28
N LYS A 144 -14.93 9.44 -6.33
CA LYS A 144 -14.09 10.10 -7.35
C LYS A 144 -14.19 11.61 -7.22
N ILE A 145 -13.06 12.27 -7.31
CA ILE A 145 -12.94 13.73 -7.32
C ILE A 145 -12.09 14.10 -8.53
N LYS A 146 -12.64 14.90 -9.40
CA LYS A 146 -11.98 15.35 -10.63
C LYS A 146 -11.76 16.86 -10.60
N SER A 147 -10.66 17.34 -11.15
CA SER A 147 -10.42 18.76 -11.34
C SER A 147 -11.47 19.37 -12.28
N LYS A 148 -11.89 20.62 -12.00
CA LYS A 148 -12.90 21.33 -12.78
C LYS A 148 -12.42 21.70 -14.19
N ALA A 149 -11.11 21.82 -14.37
CA ALA A 149 -10.45 22.12 -15.63
C ALA A 149 -9.23 21.24 -15.83
N ARG A 150 -8.73 21.19 -17.05
CA ARG A 150 -7.42 20.58 -17.36
C ARG A 150 -6.33 21.30 -16.59
N LEU A 151 -5.30 20.57 -16.17
CA LEU A 151 -4.12 21.18 -15.56
C LEU A 151 -3.32 21.98 -16.60
N PRO A 152 -2.65 23.07 -16.18
CA PRO A 152 -1.75 23.80 -17.06
C PRO A 152 -0.59 22.93 -17.53
N LEU A 153 -0.06 23.23 -18.72
CA LEU A 153 1.11 22.55 -19.25
C LEU A 153 2.41 23.02 -18.56
N GLY A 154 3.42 22.19 -18.59
CA GLY A 154 4.73 22.44 -18.00
C GLY A 154 4.85 21.98 -16.55
N LYS A 155 5.63 22.67 -15.75
CA LYS A 155 5.83 22.33 -14.33
C LYS A 155 4.62 22.77 -13.51
N VAL A 156 4.03 21.81 -12.83
CA VAL A 156 2.84 22.01 -11.98
C VAL A 156 3.12 21.41 -10.60
N LYS A 157 2.88 22.17 -9.56
CA LYS A 157 2.81 21.65 -8.20
C LYS A 157 1.40 21.10 -7.97
N VAL A 158 1.28 19.80 -7.90
CA VAL A 158 0.04 19.10 -7.54
C VAL A 158 0.01 18.84 -6.06
N GLU A 159 -1.10 19.18 -5.39
CA GLU A 159 -1.28 18.91 -3.97
C GLU A 159 -2.62 18.20 -3.75
N VAL A 160 -2.58 17.13 -2.94
CA VAL A 160 -3.76 16.41 -2.47
C VAL A 160 -3.79 16.50 -0.95
N GLU A 161 -4.69 17.33 -0.44
CA GLU A 161 -4.94 17.46 0.99
C GLU A 161 -6.12 16.55 1.38
N SER A 162 -5.90 15.71 2.39
CA SER A 162 -6.90 14.83 2.97
C SER A 162 -7.07 15.19 4.44
N LYS A 163 -8.28 15.59 4.84
CA LYS A 163 -8.59 15.96 6.23
C LYS A 163 -9.66 15.06 6.80
N LEU A 164 -9.30 14.30 7.81
CA LEU A 164 -10.24 13.46 8.54
C LEU A 164 -11.17 14.33 9.38
N ALA A 165 -12.46 14.26 9.11
CA ALA A 165 -13.51 15.02 9.79
C ALA A 165 -14.14 14.17 10.92
N GLY A 166 -13.32 13.77 11.92
CA GLY A 166 -13.78 12.95 13.02
C GLY A 166 -12.78 11.86 13.43
N PRO A 167 -13.24 10.77 14.03
CA PRO A 167 -12.37 9.64 14.40
C PRO A 167 -11.85 8.90 13.18
N ILE A 168 -10.84 8.05 13.37
CA ILE A 168 -10.33 7.12 12.35
C ILE A 168 -11.50 6.31 11.77
N GLY A 169 -11.57 6.19 10.45
CA GLY A 169 -12.70 5.56 9.74
C GLY A 169 -13.88 6.49 9.46
N GLY A 170 -13.89 7.70 10.03
CA GLY A 170 -14.92 8.70 9.75
C GLY A 170 -14.77 9.37 8.38
N PRO A 171 -15.65 10.35 8.06
CA PRO A 171 -15.56 11.07 6.79
C PRO A 171 -14.23 11.80 6.60
N MET A 172 -13.79 11.92 5.34
CA MET A 172 -12.55 12.60 4.99
C MET A 172 -12.80 13.60 3.87
N ASP A 173 -12.43 14.85 4.10
CA ASP A 173 -12.50 15.91 3.10
C ASP A 173 -11.23 15.89 2.25
N ILE A 174 -11.40 15.92 0.94
CA ILE A 174 -10.32 15.90 -0.04
C ILE A 174 -10.31 17.22 -0.80
N THR A 175 -9.14 17.84 -0.89
CA THR A 175 -8.92 19.04 -1.71
C THR A 175 -7.75 18.81 -2.66
N LEU A 176 -8.00 18.97 -3.95
CA LEU A 176 -7.01 18.94 -5.00
C LEU A 176 -6.58 20.36 -5.35
N ARG A 177 -5.28 20.61 -5.41
CA ARG A 177 -4.71 21.89 -5.84
C ARG A 177 -3.70 21.70 -6.97
N ALA A 178 -3.64 22.70 -7.83
CA ALA A 178 -2.60 22.85 -8.83
C ALA A 178 -2.01 24.25 -8.71
N ASN A 179 -0.71 24.37 -8.48
CA ASN A 179 0.00 25.63 -8.24
C ASN A 179 -0.64 26.50 -7.14
N GLY A 180 -1.17 25.86 -6.08
CA GLY A 180 -1.83 26.50 -4.95
C GLY A 180 -3.35 26.76 -5.15
N GLU A 181 -3.84 26.76 -6.38
CA GLU A 181 -5.26 26.97 -6.69
C GLU A 181 -6.07 25.69 -6.48
N VAL A 182 -7.24 25.80 -5.85
CA VAL A 182 -8.15 24.66 -5.65
C VAL A 182 -8.81 24.30 -6.98
N VAL A 183 -8.48 23.12 -7.49
CA VAL A 183 -9.00 22.61 -8.76
C VAL A 183 -10.10 21.56 -8.60
N GLY A 184 -10.22 20.93 -7.43
CA GLY A 184 -11.26 19.95 -7.12
C GLY A 184 -11.43 19.75 -5.63
N GLN A 185 -12.64 19.42 -5.19
CA GLN A 185 -12.95 19.10 -3.81
C GLN A 185 -14.05 18.05 -3.74
N GLY A 186 -14.03 17.26 -2.67
CA GLY A 186 -15.07 16.30 -2.38
C GLY A 186 -14.91 15.69 -0.99
N ARG A 187 -15.84 14.82 -0.64
CA ARG A 187 -15.84 14.12 0.64
C ARG A 187 -15.94 12.62 0.42
N VAL A 188 -15.03 11.90 1.01
CA VAL A 188 -15.10 10.46 1.21
C VAL A 188 -15.96 10.21 2.45
N PRO A 189 -17.09 9.49 2.35
CA PRO A 189 -18.01 9.32 3.48
C PRO A 189 -17.43 8.50 4.63
N ALA A 190 -16.54 7.55 4.32
CA ALA A 190 -15.84 6.73 5.31
C ALA A 190 -14.40 6.51 4.88
N ALA A 191 -13.44 6.93 5.71
CA ALA A 191 -12.02 6.71 5.50
C ALA A 191 -11.61 5.30 5.91
N MET A 192 -10.38 4.90 5.56
CA MET A 192 -9.81 3.63 5.98
C MET A 192 -9.54 3.63 7.48
N SER A 193 -9.93 2.56 8.17
CA SER A 193 -9.64 2.38 9.60
C SER A 193 -8.41 1.51 9.86
N LEU A 194 -8.11 0.55 8.97
CA LEU A 194 -6.99 -0.39 9.10
C LEU A 194 -6.01 -0.27 7.91
N HIS A 195 -6.08 -1.22 6.99
CA HIS A 195 -5.28 -1.32 5.77
C HIS A 195 -6.19 -1.60 4.58
N PHE A 196 -5.82 -1.12 3.40
CA PHE A 196 -6.55 -1.41 2.17
C PHE A 196 -6.34 -2.83 1.69
N THR A 197 -5.11 -3.34 1.85
CA THR A 197 -4.71 -4.62 1.32
C THR A 197 -3.52 -5.19 2.09
N SER A 198 -3.31 -6.49 1.96
CA SER A 198 -2.10 -7.16 2.45
C SER A 198 -1.06 -7.40 1.35
N ASN A 199 -1.46 -7.28 0.08
CA ASN A 199 -0.66 -7.72 -1.06
C ASN A 199 -0.23 -6.59 -1.98
N ALA A 200 -1.07 -5.55 -2.16
CA ALA A 200 -0.75 -4.43 -3.03
C ALA A 200 0.15 -3.41 -2.30
N THR A 201 0.73 -2.52 -3.06
CA THR A 201 1.83 -1.65 -2.64
C THR A 201 1.47 -0.19 -2.75
N PHE A 202 2.37 0.66 -2.25
CA PHE A 202 2.39 2.08 -2.53
C PHE A 202 3.42 2.33 -3.64
N ASP A 203 2.95 3.02 -4.68
CA ASP A 203 3.75 3.35 -5.85
C ASP A 203 3.62 4.83 -6.19
N ILE A 204 4.68 5.44 -6.73
CA ILE A 204 4.71 6.80 -7.26
C ILE A 204 5.08 6.71 -8.74
N GLY A 205 4.24 7.27 -9.60
CA GLY A 205 4.42 7.29 -11.04
C GLY A 205 3.81 6.10 -11.77
N THR A 206 3.17 5.21 -11.06
CA THR A 206 2.50 4.03 -11.62
C THR A 206 1.46 3.49 -10.63
N ASP A 207 0.61 2.58 -11.09
CA ASP A 207 -0.27 1.74 -10.27
C ASP A 207 0.01 0.29 -10.65
N LEU A 208 0.97 -0.31 -9.95
CA LEU A 208 1.36 -1.70 -10.17
C LEU A 208 0.28 -2.65 -9.64
N ASP A 209 0.49 -3.93 -9.80
CA ASP A 209 -0.41 -4.98 -9.35
C ASP A 209 -1.82 -4.86 -9.98
N SER A 210 -2.87 -4.72 -9.19
CA SER A 210 -4.23 -4.54 -9.68
C SER A 210 -4.64 -3.06 -9.57
N PRO A 211 -5.16 -2.45 -10.66
CA PRO A 211 -5.48 -1.03 -10.65
C PRO A 211 -6.53 -0.65 -9.60
N VAL A 212 -6.26 0.43 -8.85
CA VAL A 212 -7.22 0.98 -7.89
C VAL A 212 -8.48 1.48 -8.59
N SER A 213 -8.33 2.14 -9.74
CA SER A 213 -9.44 2.77 -10.46
C SER A 213 -9.89 1.96 -11.66
N LEU A 214 -11.21 1.88 -11.84
CA LEU A 214 -11.83 1.33 -13.04
C LEU A 214 -11.60 2.19 -14.29
N ASP A 215 -11.24 3.47 -14.14
CA ASP A 215 -11.03 4.38 -15.27
C ASP A 215 -9.83 4.00 -16.15
N TYR A 216 -8.89 3.22 -15.60
CA TYR A 216 -7.71 2.73 -16.31
C TYR A 216 -7.42 1.25 -16.07
N TYR A 217 -8.45 0.48 -15.69
CA TYR A 217 -8.32 -0.95 -15.38
C TYR A 217 -7.63 -1.72 -16.51
N ASP A 218 -8.00 -1.45 -17.76
CA ASP A 218 -7.42 -2.10 -18.94
C ASP A 218 -6.05 -1.52 -19.37
N GLN A 219 -5.53 -0.54 -18.64
CA GLN A 219 -4.29 0.16 -18.97
C GLN A 219 -3.17 -0.08 -17.95
N ALA A 220 -3.34 -1.06 -17.06
CA ALA A 220 -2.33 -1.39 -16.05
C ALA A 220 -0.94 -1.61 -16.70
N PRO A 221 0.13 -1.13 -16.08
CA PRO A 221 0.22 -0.47 -14.75
C PRO A 221 -0.05 1.04 -14.77
N PHE A 222 -0.61 1.57 -15.83
CA PHE A 222 -0.97 2.97 -16.06
C PHE A 222 0.12 3.95 -15.64
N ALA A 223 1.34 3.68 -16.08
CA ALA A 223 2.50 4.49 -15.77
C ALA A 223 2.33 5.92 -16.29
N PHE A 224 2.70 6.90 -15.46
CA PHE A 224 2.64 8.30 -15.85
C PHE A 224 3.67 8.63 -16.92
N ASN A 225 3.22 9.13 -18.04
CA ASN A 225 4.05 9.45 -19.20
C ASN A 225 4.63 10.88 -19.21
N GLY A 226 4.35 11.67 -18.15
CA GLY A 226 4.99 12.95 -17.88
C GLY A 226 6.19 12.82 -16.96
N GLY A 227 6.70 13.92 -16.43
CA GLY A 227 7.77 13.93 -15.43
C GLY A 227 7.20 14.00 -14.01
N ILE A 228 7.81 13.28 -13.08
CA ILE A 228 7.59 13.42 -11.64
C ILE A 228 8.91 13.80 -11.01
N GLY A 229 8.91 14.92 -10.29
CA GLY A 229 10.01 15.36 -9.44
C GLY A 229 9.81 14.91 -7.99
N THR A 230 10.24 15.75 -7.06
CA THR A 230 10.12 15.47 -5.63
C THR A 230 8.65 15.32 -5.21
N THR A 231 8.37 14.26 -4.49
CA THR A 231 7.08 14.02 -3.81
C THR A 231 7.28 14.10 -2.31
N LYS A 232 6.53 14.98 -1.65
CA LYS A 232 6.50 15.10 -0.19
C LYS A 232 5.15 14.68 0.35
N ILE A 233 5.15 13.88 1.40
CA ILE A 233 3.96 13.43 2.10
C ILE A 233 4.12 13.79 3.56
N THR A 234 3.16 14.53 4.12
CA THR A 234 3.21 15.00 5.51
C THR A 234 1.87 14.73 6.18
N TYR A 235 1.89 14.19 7.40
CA TYR A 235 0.68 14.13 8.21
C TYR A 235 0.34 15.50 8.77
N LEU A 236 -0.92 15.86 8.64
CA LEU A 236 -1.43 17.11 9.19
C LEU A 236 -1.75 16.93 10.67
N LYS A 237 -1.34 17.89 11.49
CA LYS A 237 -1.75 17.91 12.90
C LYS A 237 -3.27 18.03 13.01
N LYS A 238 -3.84 17.34 13.98
CA LYS A 238 -5.26 17.48 14.35
C LYS A 238 -5.56 18.88 14.86
#